data_1cf4b5967b88372f3393cc119b3cb46d
#
_entry.id   1cf4b5967b88372f3393cc119b3cb46d
#
_cell.length_a   1.000
_cell.length_b   1.000
_cell.length_c   1.000
_cell.angle_alpha   90.00
_cell.angle_beta   90.00
_cell.angle_gamma   90.00
#
_symmetry.space_group_name_H-M   'P 1'
#
loop_
_entity.id
_entity.type
_entity.pdbx_description
1 polymer ?
#
loop_
_entity_poly.entity_id
_entity_poly.type
_entity_poly.pdbx_seq_one_letter_code
_entity_poly.pdbx_strand_id
1 'polypeptide(L)'
;AGRKQDGAYEFIHWFLDGWAGAYLNRQGYYSAVLETAKAKMEAYEWAYWMEGKPAAQDIKSPTGDVLAKKGEVRDGGSYEQRMGGIACWNAVMDENAYMVKKWNEFVAA
;
A
#
# COMPACT_ATOMS: atom_id res chain seq x y z
N ALA A 1 8.42 -26.58 -20.67
CA ALA A 1 8.87 -25.25 -20.17
C ALA A 1 7.94 -24.14 -20.65
N GLY A 2 7.48 -24.11 -21.94
CA GLY A 2 6.67 -23.04 -22.50
C GLY A 2 5.34 -22.77 -21.78
N ARG A 3 4.62 -23.81 -21.39
CA ARG A 3 3.31 -23.66 -20.70
C ARG A 3 3.38 -22.99 -19.33
N LYS A 4 4.46 -23.17 -18.60
CA LYS A 4 4.65 -22.53 -17.28
C LYS A 4 4.98 -21.03 -17.43
N GLN A 5 5.68 -20.66 -18.49
CA GLN A 5 6.01 -19.26 -18.77
C GLN A 5 4.77 -18.46 -19.18
N ASP A 6 3.90 -19.02 -20.02
CA ASP A 6 2.67 -18.34 -20.45
C ASP A 6 1.77 -18.03 -19.26
N GLY A 7 1.54 -18.98 -18.36
CA GLY A 7 0.77 -18.75 -17.13
C GLY A 7 1.41 -17.74 -16.19
N ALA A 8 2.74 -17.69 -16.12
CA ALA A 8 3.44 -16.67 -15.32
C ALA A 8 3.25 -15.27 -15.90
N TYR A 9 3.31 -15.11 -17.22
CA TYR A 9 3.05 -13.84 -17.88
C TYR A 9 1.60 -13.39 -17.75
N GLU A 10 0.63 -14.30 -17.87
CA GLU A 10 -0.79 -13.99 -17.62
C GLU A 10 -1.02 -13.49 -16.20
N PHE A 11 -0.41 -14.13 -15.20
CA PHE A 11 -0.49 -13.68 -13.80
C PHE A 11 0.12 -12.30 -13.62
N ILE A 12 1.30 -12.05 -14.19
CA ILE A 12 1.97 -10.74 -14.11
C ILE A 12 1.09 -9.66 -14.76
N HIS A 13 0.55 -9.92 -15.94
CA HIS A 13 -0.35 -9.00 -16.63
C HIS A 13 -1.59 -8.68 -15.79
N TRP A 14 -2.25 -9.71 -15.26
CA TRP A 14 -3.38 -9.52 -14.37
C TRP A 14 -3.03 -8.70 -13.13
N PHE A 15 -1.88 -8.97 -12.53
CA PHE A 15 -1.42 -8.25 -11.34
C PHE A 15 -1.16 -6.76 -11.63
N LEU A 16 -0.62 -6.45 -12.80
CA LEU A 16 -0.30 -5.08 -13.22
C LEU A 16 -1.50 -4.33 -13.84
N ASP A 17 -2.58 -5.00 -14.18
CA ASP A 17 -3.80 -4.38 -14.76
C ASP A 17 -4.52 -3.42 -13.80
N GLY A 18 -4.19 -3.45 -12.53
CA GLY A 18 -4.60 -2.48 -11.53
C GLY A 18 -5.65 -2.98 -10.54
N TRP A 19 -6.36 -4.08 -10.80
CA TRP A 19 -7.35 -4.61 -9.86
C TRP A 19 -6.69 -5.02 -8.53
N ALA A 20 -5.64 -5.84 -8.60
CA ALA A 20 -4.88 -6.25 -7.42
C ALA A 20 -4.25 -5.05 -6.69
N GLY A 21 -3.70 -4.10 -7.45
CA GLY A 21 -3.16 -2.86 -6.91
C GLY A 21 -4.19 -2.02 -6.18
N ALA A 22 -5.37 -1.82 -6.78
CA ALA A 22 -6.48 -1.11 -6.16
C ALA A 22 -6.97 -1.81 -4.88
N TYR A 23 -7.06 -3.14 -4.89
CA TYR A 23 -7.42 -3.93 -3.72
C TYR A 23 -6.45 -3.71 -2.55
N LEU A 24 -5.13 -3.70 -2.83
CA LEU A 24 -4.09 -3.42 -1.84
C LEU A 24 -4.14 -1.96 -1.35
N ASN A 25 -4.30 -1.01 -2.28
CA ASN A 25 -4.37 0.41 -1.95
C ASN A 25 -5.55 0.76 -1.03
N ARG A 26 -6.71 0.09 -1.20
CA ARG A 26 -7.88 0.24 -0.30
C ARG A 26 -7.63 -0.21 1.13
N GLN A 27 -6.58 -0.95 1.37
CA GLN A 27 -6.14 -1.38 2.70
C GLN A 27 -4.97 -0.55 3.24
N GLY A 28 -4.52 0.45 2.49
CA GLY A 28 -3.41 1.33 2.85
C GLY A 28 -2.03 0.83 2.43
N TYR A 29 -1.94 -0.27 1.68
CA TYR A 29 -0.70 -0.77 1.12
C TYR A 29 -0.40 -0.10 -0.23
N TYR A 30 0.85 -0.21 -0.67
CA TYR A 30 1.29 0.27 -1.96
C TYR A 30 1.04 -0.76 -3.06
N SER A 31 0.94 -0.29 -4.30
CA SER A 31 0.81 -1.14 -5.49
C SER A 31 1.99 -0.96 -6.43
N ALA A 32 2.21 -1.95 -7.29
CA ALA A 32 3.31 -1.93 -8.25
C ALA A 32 3.15 -0.84 -9.32
N VAL A 33 1.90 -0.58 -9.76
CA VAL A 33 1.59 0.42 -10.79
C VAL A 33 0.44 1.28 -10.29
N LEU A 34 0.72 2.56 -10.00
CA LEU A 34 -0.27 3.49 -9.44
C LEU A 34 -1.32 3.91 -10.48
N GLU A 35 -0.93 4.11 -11.72
CA GLU A 35 -1.82 4.57 -12.78
C GLU A 35 -2.94 3.57 -13.05
N THR A 36 -2.61 2.28 -13.15
CA THR A 36 -3.60 1.23 -13.38
C THR A 36 -4.46 0.99 -12.15
N ALA A 37 -3.89 1.07 -10.95
CA ALA A 37 -4.63 0.97 -9.70
C ALA A 37 -5.63 2.13 -9.56
N LYS A 38 -5.23 3.36 -9.91
CA LYS A 38 -6.11 4.54 -9.89
C LYS A 38 -7.37 4.32 -10.72
N ALA A 39 -7.22 3.73 -11.91
CA ALA A 39 -8.35 3.46 -12.81
C ALA A 39 -9.37 2.46 -12.25
N LYS A 40 -9.00 1.70 -11.22
CA LYS A 40 -9.84 0.68 -10.56
C LYS A 40 -10.33 1.10 -9.16
N MET A 41 -10.03 2.33 -8.74
CA MET A 41 -10.48 2.89 -7.46
C MET A 41 -11.54 3.97 -7.68
N GLU A 42 -12.40 4.15 -6.70
CA GLU A 42 -13.29 5.29 -6.67
C GLU A 42 -12.52 6.59 -6.39
N ALA A 43 -12.98 7.69 -6.94
CA ALA A 43 -12.28 8.98 -6.82
C ALA A 43 -12.06 9.41 -5.36
N TYR A 44 -13.02 9.16 -4.47
CA TYR A 44 -12.90 9.50 -3.06
C TYR A 44 -11.90 8.62 -2.32
N GLU A 45 -11.77 7.34 -2.70
CA GLU A 45 -10.77 6.43 -2.14
C GLU A 45 -9.37 6.88 -2.54
N TRP A 46 -9.17 7.20 -3.82
CA TRP A 46 -7.89 7.71 -4.31
C TRP A 46 -7.51 9.02 -3.63
N ALA A 47 -8.45 9.95 -3.50
CA ALA A 47 -8.23 11.24 -2.84
C ALA A 47 -7.77 11.05 -1.38
N TYR A 48 -8.37 10.13 -0.66
CA TYR A 48 -7.96 9.81 0.71
C TYR A 48 -6.60 9.12 0.78
N TRP A 49 -6.42 8.01 0.04
CA TRP A 49 -5.25 7.16 0.17
C TRP A 49 -3.99 7.75 -0.46
N MET A 50 -4.12 8.47 -1.56
CA MET A 50 -2.98 8.94 -2.36
C MET A 50 -2.78 10.45 -2.33
N GLU A 51 -3.86 11.24 -2.31
CA GLU A 51 -3.74 12.69 -2.33
C GLU A 51 -3.71 13.31 -0.92
N GLY A 52 -3.93 12.53 0.13
CA GLY A 52 -3.93 13.01 1.52
C GLY A 52 -5.11 13.93 1.86
N LYS A 53 -6.18 13.88 1.09
CA LYS A 53 -7.39 14.67 1.34
C LYS A 53 -8.24 14.05 2.46
N PRO A 54 -9.04 14.84 3.16
CA PRO A 54 -10.02 14.33 4.10
C PRO A 54 -10.97 13.34 3.43
N ALA A 55 -11.34 12.28 4.14
CA ALA A 55 -12.30 11.29 3.66
C ALA A 55 -13.65 11.97 3.36
N ALA A 56 -14.08 11.94 2.10
CA ALA A 56 -15.36 12.52 1.68
C ALA A 56 -16.55 11.73 2.23
N GLN A 57 -16.36 10.47 2.49
CA GLN A 57 -17.29 9.53 3.14
C GLN A 57 -16.48 8.46 3.87
N ASP A 58 -17.14 7.55 4.59
CA ASP A 58 -16.45 6.47 5.28
C ASP A 58 -15.62 5.63 4.30
N ILE A 59 -14.34 5.48 4.60
CA ILE A 59 -13.40 4.63 3.84
C ILE A 59 -13.54 3.21 4.36
N LYS A 60 -13.89 2.30 3.48
CA LYS A 60 -14.07 0.90 3.81
C LYS A 60 -12.98 0.03 3.17
N SER A 61 -12.59 -1.00 3.89
CA SER A 61 -11.75 -2.06 3.32
C SER A 61 -12.54 -2.86 2.27
N PRO A 62 -11.87 -3.64 1.42
CA PRO A 62 -12.55 -4.56 0.50
C PRO A 62 -13.43 -5.60 1.21
N THR A 63 -13.21 -5.85 2.49
CA THR A 63 -13.99 -6.77 3.35
C THR A 63 -15.16 -6.07 4.04
N GLY A 64 -15.29 -4.75 3.91
CA GLY A 64 -16.40 -3.95 4.45
C GLY A 64 -16.14 -3.25 5.77
N ASP A 65 -14.98 -3.47 6.39
CA ASP A 65 -14.61 -2.81 7.64
C ASP A 65 -14.35 -1.32 7.42
N VAL A 66 -14.81 -0.48 8.34
CA VAL A 66 -14.56 0.97 8.28
C VAL A 66 -13.12 1.23 8.76
N LEU A 67 -12.28 1.72 7.85
CA LEU A 67 -10.88 2.06 8.12
C LEU A 67 -10.69 3.52 8.51
N ALA A 68 -11.52 4.41 7.99
CA ALA A 68 -11.54 5.81 8.38
C ALA A 68 -12.96 6.36 8.21
N LYS A 69 -13.36 7.27 9.10
CA LYS A 69 -14.66 7.93 9.02
C LYS A 69 -14.58 9.19 8.15
N LYS A 70 -15.73 9.61 7.67
CA LYS A 70 -15.87 10.86 6.95
C LYS A 70 -15.20 12.02 7.71
N GLY A 71 -14.38 12.79 7.01
CA GLY A 71 -13.63 13.93 7.55
C GLY A 71 -12.26 13.58 8.13
N GLU A 72 -11.95 12.31 8.38
CA GLU A 72 -10.63 11.91 8.84
C GLU A 72 -9.59 12.10 7.73
N VAL A 73 -8.38 12.45 8.14
CA VAL A 73 -7.22 12.62 7.25
C VAL A 73 -6.20 11.53 7.56
N ARG A 74 -5.60 10.98 6.52
CA ARG A 74 -4.55 9.99 6.68
C ARG A 74 -3.27 10.62 7.24
N ASP A 75 -2.65 9.96 8.20
CA ASP A 75 -1.33 10.35 8.71
C ASP A 75 -0.26 10.34 7.62
N GLY A 76 0.64 11.31 7.68
CA GLY A 76 1.76 11.44 6.74
C GLY A 76 1.42 12.12 5.41
N GLY A 77 0.16 12.54 5.20
CA GLY A 77 -0.24 13.31 4.02
C GLY A 77 -0.36 12.50 2.73
N SER A 78 -0.06 13.12 1.60
CA SER A 78 -0.15 12.49 0.28
C SER A 78 0.90 11.38 0.08
N TYR A 79 0.70 10.54 -0.94
CA TYR A 79 1.69 9.55 -1.36
C TYR A 79 3.07 10.18 -1.61
N GLU A 80 3.11 11.30 -2.35
CA GLU A 80 4.35 12.00 -2.66
C GLU A 80 5.06 12.52 -1.41
N GLN A 81 4.31 13.07 -0.46
CA GLN A 81 4.86 13.52 0.81
C GLN A 81 5.45 12.37 1.63
N ARG A 82 4.75 11.25 1.69
CA ARG A 82 5.25 10.05 2.39
C ARG A 82 6.49 9.48 1.73
N MET A 83 6.50 9.36 0.39
CA MET A 83 7.66 8.86 -0.34
C MET A 83 8.86 9.79 -0.25
N GLY A 84 8.63 11.10 -0.35
CA GLY A 84 9.68 12.12 -0.21
C GLY A 84 10.27 12.21 1.19
N GLY A 85 9.54 11.78 2.22
CA GLY A 85 9.99 11.73 3.61
C GLY A 85 10.83 10.50 3.98
N ILE A 86 10.97 9.52 3.07
CA ILE A 86 11.75 8.31 3.33
C ILE A 86 13.25 8.64 3.30
N ALA A 87 13.89 8.52 4.47
CA ALA A 87 15.33 8.75 4.60
C ALA A 87 16.16 7.53 4.20
N CYS A 88 15.63 6.32 4.39
CA CYS A 88 16.28 5.07 3.98
C CYS A 88 15.24 3.98 3.70
N TRP A 89 15.60 3.04 2.85
CA TRP A 89 14.81 1.84 2.61
C TRP A 89 15.31 0.71 3.49
N ASN A 90 14.39 0.05 4.21
CA ASN A 90 14.74 -1.13 4.99
C ASN A 90 15.01 -2.30 4.03
N ALA A 91 16.18 -2.89 4.16
CA ALA A 91 16.56 -4.11 3.49
C ALA A 91 16.96 -5.16 4.55
N VAL A 92 16.72 -6.43 4.25
CA VAL A 92 17.23 -7.51 5.08
C VAL A 92 18.75 -7.55 4.92
N MET A 93 19.47 -7.36 6.01
CA MET A 93 20.93 -7.37 6.06
C MET A 93 21.40 -8.53 6.95
N ASP A 94 22.69 -8.86 6.88
CA ASP A 94 23.26 -9.98 7.62
C ASP A 94 23.05 -9.85 9.14
N GLU A 95 23.03 -8.61 9.65
CA GLU A 95 22.80 -8.30 11.06
C GLU A 95 21.33 -8.23 11.48
N ASN A 96 20.39 -8.60 10.61
CA ASN A 96 18.96 -8.44 10.88
C ASN A 96 18.54 -9.13 12.19
N ALA A 97 19.04 -10.32 12.48
CA ALA A 97 18.73 -11.03 13.72
C ALA A 97 19.19 -10.26 14.96
N TYR A 98 20.36 -9.62 14.88
CA TYR A 98 20.89 -8.77 15.95
C TYR A 98 20.02 -7.51 16.13
N MET A 99 19.64 -6.86 15.02
CA MET A 99 18.79 -5.68 15.08
C MET A 99 17.42 -5.99 15.69
N VAL A 100 16.77 -7.08 15.27
CA VAL A 100 15.49 -7.52 15.84
C VAL A 100 15.60 -7.79 17.34
N LYS A 101 16.69 -8.47 17.77
CA LYS A 101 16.95 -8.70 19.19
C LYS A 101 17.06 -7.38 19.96
N LYS A 102 17.86 -6.43 19.45
CA LYS A 102 18.06 -5.12 20.11
C LYS A 102 16.79 -4.28 20.13
N TRP A 103 16.01 -4.33 19.08
CA TRP A 103 14.71 -3.66 19.06
C TRP A 103 13.75 -4.23 20.12
N ASN A 104 13.67 -5.54 20.22
CA ASN A 104 12.83 -6.19 21.24
C ASN A 104 13.30 -5.88 22.69
N GLU A 105 14.61 -5.85 22.92
CA GLU A 105 15.18 -5.42 24.21
C GLU A 105 14.79 -3.98 24.55
N PHE A 106 14.85 -3.08 23.57
CA PHE A 106 14.48 -1.68 23.73
C PHE A 106 12.98 -1.50 24.03
N VAL A 107 12.12 -2.18 23.29
CA VAL A 107 10.67 -2.09 23.47
C VAL A 107 10.20 -2.71 24.77
N ALA A 108 10.91 -3.76 25.26
CA ALA A 108 10.60 -4.43 26.53
C ALA A 108 11.12 -3.69 27.77
N ALA A 109 11.99 -2.73 27.58
CA ALA A 109 12.54 -1.92 28.67
C ALA A 109 11.57 -0.80 29.06
#